data_b825f4fd5f4b5ac669586e3cde83ddcf
#
_entry.id   b825f4fd5f4b5ac669586e3cde83ddcf
#
_cell.length_a   1.000
_cell.length_b   1.000
_cell.length_c   1.000
_cell.angle_alpha   90.00
_cell.angle_beta   90.00
_cell.angle_gamma   90.00
#
_symmetry.space_group_name_H-M   'P 1'
#
loop_
_entity.id
_entity.type
_entity.pdbx_description
1 polymer ?
#
loop_
_entity_poly.entity_id
_entity_poly.type
_entity_poly.pdbx_seq_one_letter_code
_entity_poly.pdbx_strand_id
1 'polypeptide(L)'
;MLFIHLCSVSNKNLEAQAQSIFKSWFIDAPESSSWETGTFSDIIDTMIAGDWGKDSPIGNNTEMVYCIRGADIPDVKNGNKGKMPTRFILPKNYVAKHLVAGDVVVEISGGSPTQSTGRIASISQSLLDRYDKGMVCTNFCKAMKPKSGYSMFVYYYWQYLYDKNVFFLYENGTTGIKNLDISGFIETEPIILPPVELVEEFDAFCHSVFDVIFANGLQNEKLANMRDALLPKLMSGEIDVSDLDL
;
A
#
# COMPACT_ATOMS: atom_id res chain seq x y z
N MET A 1 11.20 23.26 -3.32
CA MET A 1 11.87 21.98 -3.01
C MET A 1 11.81 21.61 -1.53
N LEU A 2 12.12 22.52 -0.61
CA LEU A 2 12.18 22.24 0.83
C LEU A 2 10.89 21.64 1.40
N PHE A 3 9.71 22.23 1.11
CA PHE A 3 8.42 21.76 1.64
C PHE A 3 8.04 20.35 1.16
N ILE A 4 8.26 20.03 -0.12
CA ILE A 4 7.99 18.67 -0.67
C ILE A 4 8.90 17.64 0.04
N HIS A 5 10.14 17.99 0.29
CA HIS A 5 11.07 17.14 1.04
C HIS A 5 10.62 16.94 2.49
N LEU A 6 10.22 18.02 3.16
CA LEU A 6 9.73 17.98 4.56
C LEU A 6 8.51 17.09 4.72
N CYS A 7 7.49 17.20 3.85
CA CYS A 7 6.31 16.33 3.91
C CYS A 7 6.66 14.87 3.66
N SER A 8 7.57 14.58 2.72
CA SER A 8 8.01 13.19 2.46
C SER A 8 8.80 12.60 3.62
N VAL A 9 9.63 13.40 4.31
CA VAL A 9 10.33 12.98 5.54
C VAL A 9 9.32 12.78 6.67
N SER A 10 8.34 13.67 6.80
CA SER A 10 7.26 13.54 7.78
C SER A 10 6.48 12.25 7.60
N ASN A 11 6.09 11.88 6.37
CA ASN A 11 5.35 10.66 6.09
C ASN A 11 6.15 9.40 6.46
N LYS A 12 7.44 9.37 6.14
CA LYS A 12 8.32 8.26 6.56
C LYS A 12 8.42 8.14 8.08
N ASN A 13 8.47 9.28 8.78
CA ASN A 13 8.51 9.29 10.24
C ASN A 13 7.19 8.80 10.85
N LEU A 14 6.04 9.20 10.29
CA LEU A 14 4.73 8.75 10.73
C LEU A 14 4.58 7.23 10.55
N GLU A 15 4.97 6.71 9.39
CA GLU A 15 4.96 5.27 9.13
C GLU A 15 5.88 4.50 10.10
N ALA A 16 7.10 5.01 10.33
CA ALA A 16 8.04 4.41 11.27
C ALA A 16 7.55 4.46 12.72
N GLN A 17 6.86 5.53 13.12
CA GLN A 17 6.23 5.63 14.44
C GLN A 17 5.11 4.62 14.60
N ALA A 18 4.22 4.48 13.62
CA ALA A 18 3.15 3.49 13.65
C ALA A 18 3.70 2.06 13.70
N GLN A 19 4.77 1.76 12.94
CA GLN A 19 5.46 0.47 13.02
C GLN A 19 6.09 0.23 14.41
N SER A 20 6.64 1.28 15.03
CA SER A 20 7.21 1.17 16.38
C SER A 20 6.13 0.94 17.44
N ILE A 21 4.98 1.59 17.29
CA ILE A 21 3.82 1.38 18.16
C ILE A 21 3.28 -0.04 17.98
N PHE A 22 3.12 -0.51 16.74
CA PHE A 22 2.76 -1.91 16.46
C PHE A 22 3.67 -2.88 17.22
N LYS A 23 4.99 -2.68 17.07
CA LYS A 23 5.97 -3.54 17.73
C LYS A 23 5.86 -3.49 19.25
N SER A 24 5.70 -2.29 19.83
CA SER A 24 5.54 -2.11 21.28
C SER A 24 4.27 -2.75 21.82
N TRP A 25 3.14 -2.63 21.10
CA TRP A 25 1.84 -3.12 21.57
C TRP A 25 1.67 -4.62 21.38
N PHE A 26 2.23 -5.20 20.31
CA PHE A 26 1.91 -6.57 19.93
C PHE A 26 3.11 -7.52 20.00
N ILE A 27 4.32 -7.05 19.76
CA ILE A 27 5.49 -7.93 19.71
C ILE A 27 6.28 -7.90 21.02
N ASP A 28 6.58 -6.71 21.53
CA ASP A 28 7.42 -6.51 22.72
C ASP A 28 6.59 -6.40 24.01
N ALA A 29 5.25 -6.41 23.93
CA ALA A 29 4.37 -6.34 25.08
C ALA A 29 4.58 -7.56 26.01
N PRO A 30 4.69 -7.38 27.33
CA PRO A 30 4.86 -8.51 28.26
C PRO A 30 3.72 -9.53 28.18
N GLU A 31 2.51 -9.06 27.89
CA GLU A 31 1.29 -9.86 27.76
C GLU A 31 1.25 -10.70 26.48
N SER A 32 2.05 -10.33 25.45
CA SER A 32 2.02 -11.00 24.15
C SER A 32 2.33 -12.50 24.24
N SER A 33 3.12 -12.92 25.22
CA SER A 33 3.42 -14.31 25.49
C SER A 33 2.24 -15.15 25.99
N SER A 34 1.16 -14.50 26.44
CA SER A 34 -0.06 -15.14 26.92
C SER A 34 -1.18 -15.20 25.87
N TRP A 35 -1.01 -14.51 24.73
CA TRP A 35 -2.01 -14.49 23.67
C TRP A 35 -1.96 -15.76 22.82
N GLU A 36 -3.09 -16.06 22.17
CA GLU A 36 -3.20 -17.20 21.29
C GLU A 36 -2.27 -17.04 20.08
N THR A 37 -1.80 -18.16 19.58
CA THR A 37 -1.05 -18.22 18.31
C THR A 37 -1.99 -18.75 17.24
N GLY A 38 -2.05 -18.05 16.12
CA GLY A 38 -2.79 -18.45 14.93
C GLY A 38 -1.97 -18.16 13.68
N THR A 39 -2.67 -17.92 12.58
CA THR A 39 -2.09 -17.60 11.27
C THR A 39 -2.84 -16.43 10.64
N PHE A 40 -2.33 -15.90 9.54
CA PHE A 40 -3.05 -14.85 8.79
C PHE A 40 -4.41 -15.33 8.28
N SER A 41 -4.63 -16.64 8.07
CA SER A 41 -5.93 -17.19 7.68
C SER A 41 -7.02 -16.98 8.74
N ASP A 42 -6.64 -16.76 10.00
CA ASP A 42 -7.59 -16.50 11.08
C ASP A 42 -8.13 -15.06 11.05
N ILE A 43 -7.44 -14.13 10.38
CA ILE A 43 -7.74 -12.69 10.37
C ILE A 43 -7.96 -12.10 8.97
N ILE A 44 -7.89 -12.91 7.93
CA ILE A 44 -8.17 -12.54 6.53
C ILE A 44 -9.41 -13.31 6.07
N ASP A 45 -10.43 -12.59 5.57
CA ASP A 45 -11.64 -13.21 5.06
C ASP A 45 -11.43 -13.82 3.68
N THR A 46 -10.83 -13.09 2.75
CA THR A 46 -10.63 -13.55 1.38
C THR A 46 -9.38 -12.97 0.75
N MET A 47 -8.85 -13.67 -0.25
CA MET A 47 -7.83 -13.17 -1.16
C MET A 47 -8.37 -13.05 -2.58
N ILE A 48 -8.06 -11.94 -3.24
CA ILE A 48 -8.49 -11.63 -4.60
C ILE A 48 -7.26 -11.63 -5.50
N ALA A 49 -7.32 -12.42 -6.58
CA ALA A 49 -6.32 -12.38 -7.62
C ALA A 49 -6.47 -11.12 -8.49
N GLY A 50 -5.36 -10.56 -8.92
CA GLY A 50 -5.35 -9.40 -9.78
C GLY A 50 -5.93 -9.64 -11.18
N ASP A 51 -6.08 -8.54 -11.93
CA ASP A 51 -6.51 -8.57 -13.33
C ASP A 51 -5.78 -7.47 -14.11
N TRP A 52 -4.94 -7.87 -15.07
CA TRP A 52 -4.21 -6.89 -15.89
C TRP A 52 -5.07 -6.30 -17.01
N GLY A 53 -6.09 -7.01 -17.47
CA GLY A 53 -7.00 -6.57 -18.53
C GLY A 53 -6.30 -6.28 -19.87
N LYS A 54 -6.83 -5.28 -20.58
CA LYS A 54 -6.39 -4.82 -21.90
C LYS A 54 -6.03 -3.34 -21.87
N ASP A 55 -5.22 -2.88 -22.84
CA ASP A 55 -4.83 -1.46 -22.97
C ASP A 55 -5.95 -0.57 -23.51
N SER A 56 -6.94 -1.17 -24.17
CA SER A 56 -8.10 -0.48 -24.77
C SER A 56 -9.35 -1.34 -24.64
N PRO A 57 -10.56 -0.75 -24.80
CA PRO A 57 -11.81 -1.50 -24.71
C PRO A 57 -11.98 -2.42 -25.94
N ILE A 58 -11.59 -3.68 -25.79
CA ILE A 58 -11.66 -4.72 -26.83
C ILE A 58 -12.60 -5.83 -26.39
N GLY A 59 -13.57 -6.17 -27.23
CA GLY A 59 -14.56 -7.21 -26.97
C GLY A 59 -15.38 -6.87 -25.71
N ASN A 60 -15.43 -7.79 -24.77
CA ASN A 60 -16.18 -7.62 -23.52
C ASN A 60 -15.39 -6.92 -22.40
N ASN A 61 -14.14 -6.52 -22.65
CA ASN A 61 -13.34 -5.75 -21.69
C ASN A 61 -13.69 -4.28 -21.83
N THR A 62 -14.78 -3.85 -21.21
CA THR A 62 -15.36 -2.51 -21.33
C THR A 62 -15.25 -1.69 -20.06
N GLU A 63 -14.95 -2.30 -18.91
CA GLU A 63 -14.85 -1.60 -17.64
C GLU A 63 -13.45 -1.00 -17.48
N MET A 64 -13.38 0.34 -17.43
CA MET A 64 -12.14 1.09 -17.25
C MET A 64 -11.77 1.15 -15.77
N VAL A 65 -10.55 0.74 -15.45
CA VAL A 65 -10.00 0.71 -14.09
C VAL A 65 -8.57 1.23 -14.04
N TYR A 66 -8.14 1.67 -12.87
CA TYR A 66 -6.73 1.85 -12.56
C TYR A 66 -6.16 0.55 -11.97
N CYS A 67 -4.94 0.20 -12.37
CA CYS A 67 -4.35 -1.07 -11.99
C CYS A 67 -3.08 -0.86 -11.16
N ILE A 68 -3.15 -1.10 -9.83
CA ILE A 68 -1.99 -0.99 -8.93
C ILE A 68 -1.01 -2.14 -9.17
N ARG A 69 0.27 -1.80 -9.26
CA ARG A 69 1.40 -2.72 -9.50
C ARG A 69 2.34 -2.74 -8.31
N GLY A 70 3.19 -3.75 -8.22
CA GLY A 70 4.29 -3.78 -7.25
C GLY A 70 5.18 -2.52 -7.30
N ALA A 71 5.36 -1.92 -8.49
CA ALA A 71 6.11 -0.67 -8.66
C ALA A 71 5.42 0.56 -8.03
N ASP A 72 4.11 0.54 -7.85
CA ASP A 72 3.35 1.65 -7.27
C ASP A 72 3.29 1.59 -5.73
N ILE A 73 3.59 0.42 -5.12
CA ILE A 73 3.55 0.20 -3.67
C ILE A 73 4.38 1.24 -2.88
N PRO A 74 5.65 1.54 -3.24
CA PRO A 74 6.44 2.53 -2.51
C PRO A 74 5.83 3.95 -2.54
N ASP A 75 5.23 4.33 -3.66
CA ASP A 75 4.56 5.63 -3.80
C ASP A 75 3.31 5.68 -2.92
N VAL A 76 2.48 4.64 -2.94
CA VAL A 76 1.25 4.55 -2.13
C VAL A 76 1.58 4.58 -0.63
N LYS A 77 2.59 3.84 -0.18
CA LYS A 77 3.06 3.88 1.22
C LYS A 77 3.48 5.28 1.69
N ASN A 78 4.00 6.11 0.80
CA ASN A 78 4.37 7.49 1.08
C ASN A 78 3.22 8.49 0.88
N GLY A 79 1.97 8.02 0.73
CA GLY A 79 0.78 8.85 0.52
C GLY A 79 0.67 9.43 -0.88
N ASN A 80 1.49 8.98 -1.83
CA ASN A 80 1.43 9.43 -3.21
C ASN A 80 0.41 8.62 -4.02
N LYS A 81 -0.01 9.19 -5.15
CA LYS A 81 -0.97 8.56 -6.06
C LYS A 81 -0.42 7.32 -6.77
N GLY A 82 0.91 7.25 -6.98
CA GLY A 82 1.51 6.26 -7.87
C GLY A 82 1.34 6.61 -9.36
N LYS A 83 1.76 5.68 -10.21
CA LYS A 83 1.69 5.83 -11.68
C LYS A 83 0.88 4.68 -12.28
N MET A 84 -0.25 4.39 -11.68
CA MET A 84 -1.10 3.27 -12.06
C MET A 84 -1.64 3.43 -13.48
N PRO A 85 -1.43 2.44 -14.37
CA PRO A 85 -1.97 2.50 -15.72
C PRO A 85 -3.48 2.30 -15.73
N THR A 86 -4.14 2.93 -16.70
CA THR A 86 -5.52 2.64 -17.05
C THR A 86 -5.59 1.31 -17.80
N ARG A 87 -6.53 0.46 -17.41
CA ARG A 87 -6.78 -0.86 -18.02
C ARG A 87 -8.28 -1.05 -18.26
N PHE A 88 -8.60 -1.98 -19.15
CA PHE A 88 -9.97 -2.38 -19.44
C PHE A 88 -10.16 -3.85 -19.10
N ILE A 89 -11.09 -4.15 -18.19
CA ILE A 89 -11.39 -5.50 -17.73
C ILE A 89 -12.84 -5.87 -18.03
N LEU A 90 -13.19 -7.12 -17.78
CA LEU A 90 -14.58 -7.55 -17.85
C LEU A 90 -15.39 -6.92 -16.71
N PRO A 91 -16.61 -6.40 -16.94
CA PRO A 91 -17.46 -5.86 -15.86
C PRO A 91 -17.67 -6.85 -14.70
N LYS A 92 -17.85 -8.14 -15.00
CA LYS A 92 -17.96 -9.19 -13.97
C LYS A 92 -16.69 -9.31 -13.10
N ASN A 93 -15.51 -9.10 -13.71
CA ASN A 93 -14.24 -9.14 -12.97
C ASN A 93 -14.11 -7.93 -12.08
N TYR A 94 -14.57 -6.77 -12.53
CA TYR A 94 -14.60 -5.55 -11.69
C TYR A 94 -15.43 -5.78 -10.43
N VAL A 95 -16.65 -6.31 -10.56
CA VAL A 95 -17.51 -6.62 -9.40
C VAL A 95 -16.81 -7.53 -8.39
N ALA A 96 -16.05 -8.51 -8.87
CA ALA A 96 -15.37 -9.50 -8.03
C ALA A 96 -14.01 -9.05 -7.50
N LYS A 97 -13.37 -8.06 -8.14
CA LYS A 97 -11.92 -7.78 -7.92
C LYS A 97 -11.60 -6.32 -7.59
N HIS A 98 -12.60 -5.43 -7.58
CA HIS A 98 -12.32 -4.03 -7.25
C HIS A 98 -11.85 -3.91 -5.80
N LEU A 99 -10.91 -3.00 -5.62
CA LEU A 99 -10.36 -2.68 -4.32
C LEU A 99 -11.25 -1.69 -3.60
N VAL A 100 -11.39 -1.88 -2.30
CA VAL A 100 -12.10 -0.97 -1.39
C VAL A 100 -11.18 -0.54 -0.25
N ALA A 101 -11.57 0.50 0.47
CA ALA A 101 -10.82 0.93 1.66
C ALA A 101 -10.76 -0.22 2.69
N GLY A 102 -9.59 -0.41 3.27
CA GLY A 102 -9.29 -1.52 4.18
C GLY A 102 -8.68 -2.74 3.49
N ASP A 103 -8.74 -2.86 2.17
CA ASP A 103 -8.01 -3.90 1.45
C ASP A 103 -6.49 -3.68 1.57
N VAL A 104 -5.73 -4.76 1.47
CA VAL A 104 -4.28 -4.73 1.52
C VAL A 104 -3.72 -5.42 0.29
N VAL A 105 -2.94 -4.70 -0.51
CA VAL A 105 -2.34 -5.23 -1.74
C VAL A 105 -0.92 -5.70 -1.49
N VAL A 106 -0.63 -6.94 -1.90
CA VAL A 106 0.68 -7.59 -1.76
C VAL A 106 1.25 -7.93 -3.14
N GLU A 107 2.53 -7.61 -3.35
CA GLU A 107 3.30 -8.08 -4.49
C GLU A 107 3.67 -9.55 -4.30
N ILE A 108 3.20 -10.40 -5.23
CA ILE A 108 3.47 -11.84 -5.20
C ILE A 108 4.49 -12.30 -6.24
N SER A 109 4.86 -11.42 -7.17
CA SER A 109 5.86 -11.73 -8.21
C SER A 109 6.75 -10.54 -8.45
N GLY A 110 8.04 -10.75 -8.40
CA GLY A 110 9.06 -9.70 -8.54
C GLY A 110 10.30 -10.02 -7.74
N GLY A 111 10.70 -9.08 -6.90
CA GLY A 111 11.88 -9.22 -6.05
C GLY A 111 13.20 -9.13 -6.79
N SER A 112 14.28 -9.33 -6.04
CA SER A 112 15.65 -9.38 -6.52
C SER A 112 16.46 -10.29 -5.60
N PRO A 113 17.73 -10.55 -5.85
CA PRO A 113 18.56 -11.31 -4.93
C PRO A 113 18.64 -10.72 -3.51
N THR A 114 18.48 -9.40 -3.39
CA THR A 114 18.59 -8.66 -2.13
C THR A 114 17.24 -8.12 -1.61
N GLN A 115 16.17 -8.24 -2.39
CA GLN A 115 14.83 -7.78 -2.03
C GLN A 115 13.83 -8.92 -2.25
N SER A 116 13.17 -9.33 -1.18
CA SER A 116 12.11 -10.33 -1.29
C SER A 116 10.86 -9.77 -2.00
N THR A 117 10.04 -10.68 -2.52
CA THR A 117 8.62 -10.41 -2.79
C THR A 117 7.86 -10.17 -1.49
N GLY A 118 6.61 -9.80 -1.56
CA GLY A 118 5.80 -9.57 -0.36
C GLY A 118 5.72 -8.10 0.05
N ARG A 119 6.18 -7.15 -0.77
CA ARG A 119 5.92 -5.72 -0.52
C ARG A 119 4.42 -5.47 -0.44
N ILE A 120 4.02 -4.61 0.49
CA ILE A 120 2.61 -4.44 0.85
C ILE A 120 2.21 -2.96 0.82
N ALA A 121 0.95 -2.68 0.47
CA ALA A 121 0.33 -1.36 0.61
C ALA A 121 -1.11 -1.51 1.11
N SER A 122 -1.51 -0.67 2.05
CA SER A 122 -2.91 -0.53 2.45
C SER A 122 -3.65 0.38 1.49
N ILE A 123 -4.88 0.03 1.16
CA ILE A 123 -5.78 0.81 0.32
C ILE A 123 -6.66 1.66 1.22
N SER A 124 -6.42 2.96 1.23
CA SER A 124 -7.23 3.92 1.98
C SER A 124 -8.31 4.54 1.10
N GLN A 125 -9.38 5.05 1.72
CA GLN A 125 -10.39 5.84 1.02
C GLN A 125 -9.75 7.07 0.37
N SER A 126 -8.83 7.74 1.09
CA SER A 126 -8.09 8.90 0.58
C SER A 126 -7.26 8.61 -0.68
N LEU A 127 -6.78 7.38 -0.87
CA LEU A 127 -6.15 6.97 -2.13
C LEU A 127 -7.20 6.79 -3.22
N LEU A 128 -8.29 6.08 -2.94
CA LEU A 128 -9.34 5.79 -3.92
C LEU A 128 -9.98 7.08 -4.46
N ASP A 129 -10.22 8.06 -3.60
CA ASP A 129 -10.82 9.36 -3.95
C ASP A 129 -9.94 10.21 -4.90
N ARG A 130 -8.67 9.84 -5.09
CA ARG A 130 -7.77 10.51 -6.05
C ARG A 130 -7.93 10.01 -7.49
N TYR A 131 -8.78 9.02 -7.70
CA TYR A 131 -9.06 8.40 -8.99
C TYR A 131 -10.54 8.50 -9.32
N ASP A 132 -10.85 8.79 -10.59
CA ASP A 132 -12.22 8.93 -11.09
C ASP A 132 -12.87 7.60 -11.50
N LYS A 133 -12.11 6.51 -11.43
CA LYS A 133 -12.55 5.14 -11.72
C LYS A 133 -12.07 4.20 -10.63
N GLY A 134 -12.69 3.01 -10.58
CA GLY A 134 -12.31 1.98 -9.64
C GLY A 134 -10.90 1.45 -9.86
N MET A 135 -10.40 0.74 -8.86
CA MET A 135 -9.05 0.22 -8.82
C MET A 135 -9.06 -1.31 -8.69
N VAL A 136 -8.11 -1.97 -9.35
CA VAL A 136 -7.80 -3.39 -9.19
C VAL A 136 -6.28 -3.56 -9.05
N CYS A 137 -5.79 -4.72 -8.60
CA CYS A 137 -4.36 -5.01 -8.64
C CYS A 137 -3.98 -5.83 -9.88
N THR A 138 -2.69 -5.82 -10.25
CA THR A 138 -2.16 -6.64 -11.36
C THR A 138 -2.11 -8.12 -11.00
N ASN A 139 -1.88 -8.97 -12.02
CA ASN A 139 -1.64 -10.41 -11.81
C ASN A 139 -0.37 -10.72 -11.01
N PHE A 140 0.55 -9.75 -10.86
CA PHE A 140 1.76 -9.85 -10.02
C PHE A 140 1.50 -9.41 -8.57
N CYS A 141 0.25 -9.09 -8.26
CA CYS A 141 -0.21 -8.74 -6.92
C CYS A 141 -1.46 -9.55 -6.58
N LYS A 142 -1.73 -9.67 -5.29
CA LYS A 142 -3.02 -10.10 -4.75
C LYS A 142 -3.54 -9.07 -3.77
N ALA A 143 -4.85 -8.96 -3.65
CA ALA A 143 -5.47 -8.18 -2.59
C ALA A 143 -5.98 -9.13 -1.50
N MET A 144 -5.66 -8.81 -0.26
CA MET A 144 -6.22 -9.44 0.93
C MET A 144 -7.35 -8.57 1.43
N LYS A 145 -8.44 -9.19 1.86
CA LYS A 145 -9.54 -8.56 2.59
C LYS A 145 -9.46 -9.00 4.05
N PRO A 146 -8.85 -8.19 4.92
CA PRO A 146 -8.84 -8.47 6.36
C PRO A 146 -10.25 -8.48 6.94
N LYS A 147 -10.45 -9.22 8.02
CA LYS A 147 -11.66 -9.09 8.85
C LYS A 147 -11.82 -7.66 9.35
N SER A 148 -13.07 -7.27 9.64
CA SER A 148 -13.35 -5.93 10.17
C SER A 148 -12.48 -5.61 11.38
N GLY A 149 -11.85 -4.42 11.39
CA GLY A 149 -10.95 -3.97 12.45
C GLY A 149 -9.52 -4.53 12.39
N TYR A 150 -9.18 -5.40 11.42
CA TYR A 150 -7.87 -6.01 11.30
C TYR A 150 -6.99 -5.43 10.16
N SER A 151 -7.48 -4.46 9.42
CA SER A 151 -6.80 -3.96 8.22
C SER A 151 -5.37 -3.48 8.51
N MET A 152 -5.20 -2.60 9.49
CA MET A 152 -3.90 -2.06 9.84
C MET A 152 -3.06 -3.05 10.65
N PHE A 153 -3.67 -3.93 11.44
CA PHE A 153 -2.95 -5.00 12.10
C PHE A 153 -2.31 -5.95 11.09
N VAL A 154 -3.08 -6.41 10.08
CA VAL A 154 -2.55 -7.23 8.99
C VAL A 154 -1.43 -6.49 8.25
N TYR A 155 -1.63 -5.22 7.90
CA TYR A 155 -0.64 -4.41 7.20
C TYR A 155 0.68 -4.30 7.98
N TYR A 156 0.65 -3.92 9.25
CA TYR A 156 1.85 -3.71 10.06
C TYR A 156 2.51 -5.01 10.50
N TYR A 157 1.74 -6.07 10.75
CA TYR A 157 2.31 -7.39 11.05
C TYR A 157 3.05 -7.94 9.84
N TRP A 158 2.43 -7.84 8.66
CA TRP A 158 3.06 -8.23 7.40
C TRP A 158 4.36 -7.45 7.14
N GLN A 159 4.33 -6.12 7.34
CA GLN A 159 5.52 -5.29 7.21
C GLN A 159 6.61 -5.69 8.21
N TYR A 160 6.24 -6.00 9.45
CA TYR A 160 7.18 -6.50 10.45
C TYR A 160 7.88 -7.78 9.99
N LEU A 161 7.15 -8.75 9.46
CA LEU A 161 7.72 -9.99 8.94
C LEU A 161 8.55 -9.74 7.67
N TYR A 162 8.15 -8.79 6.83
CA TYR A 162 8.91 -8.37 5.66
C TYR A 162 10.29 -7.82 6.07
N ASP A 163 10.34 -6.95 7.07
CA ASP A 163 11.57 -6.35 7.58
C ASP A 163 12.47 -7.40 8.30
N LYS A 164 11.88 -8.50 8.76
CA LYS A 164 12.58 -9.67 9.29
C LYS A 164 13.06 -10.66 8.21
N ASN A 165 12.84 -10.35 6.94
CA ASN A 165 13.19 -11.19 5.80
C ASN A 165 12.52 -12.58 5.78
N VAL A 166 11.38 -12.74 6.46
CA VAL A 166 10.67 -14.02 6.55
C VAL A 166 10.21 -14.50 5.16
N PHE A 167 9.83 -13.57 4.28
CA PHE A 167 9.32 -13.89 2.94
C PHE A 167 10.31 -14.63 2.04
N PHE A 168 11.62 -14.52 2.26
CA PHE A 168 12.61 -15.31 1.52
C PHE A 168 12.42 -16.83 1.71
N LEU A 169 11.82 -17.26 2.81
CA LEU A 169 11.54 -18.68 3.10
C LEU A 169 10.36 -19.23 2.27
N TYR A 170 9.51 -18.33 1.78
CA TYR A 170 8.30 -18.64 1.02
C TYR A 170 8.41 -18.31 -0.47
N GLU A 171 9.61 -17.96 -0.94
CA GLU A 171 9.84 -17.65 -2.35
C GLU A 171 10.20 -18.89 -3.17
N ASN A 172 9.54 -19.02 -4.32
CA ASN A 172 9.85 -20.00 -5.34
C ASN A 172 10.44 -19.31 -6.58
N GLY A 173 11.50 -19.86 -7.14
CA GLY A 173 12.15 -19.36 -8.35
C GLY A 173 13.66 -19.29 -8.19
N THR A 174 14.39 -19.85 -9.18
CA THR A 174 15.84 -19.97 -9.13
C THR A 174 16.56 -18.96 -10.02
N THR A 175 15.90 -18.42 -11.04
CA THR A 175 16.48 -17.47 -11.98
C THR A 175 15.42 -16.50 -12.49
N GLY A 176 15.61 -15.21 -12.26
CA GLY A 176 14.70 -14.16 -12.76
C GLY A 176 13.63 -13.75 -11.78
N ILE A 177 12.38 -13.82 -12.17
CA ILE A 177 11.23 -13.41 -11.36
C ILE A 177 10.96 -14.45 -10.27
N LYS A 178 10.98 -14.03 -9.01
CA LYS A 178 10.58 -14.84 -7.87
C LYS A 178 9.06 -14.74 -7.67
N ASN A 179 8.47 -15.81 -7.15
CA ASN A 179 7.06 -15.87 -6.80
C ASN A 179 6.91 -16.24 -5.34
N LEU A 180 6.08 -15.49 -4.62
CA LEU A 180 5.72 -15.74 -3.25
C LEU A 180 4.65 -16.84 -3.19
N ASP A 181 4.90 -17.89 -2.43
CA ASP A 181 3.84 -18.81 -1.98
C ASP A 181 3.00 -18.14 -0.88
N ILE A 182 2.17 -17.22 -1.32
CA ILE A 182 1.32 -16.45 -0.41
C ILE A 182 0.30 -17.33 0.32
N SER A 183 -0.17 -18.41 -0.31
CA SER A 183 -1.14 -19.30 0.32
C SER A 183 -0.47 -20.09 1.44
N GLY A 184 0.68 -20.70 1.16
CA GLY A 184 1.47 -21.38 2.18
C GLY A 184 1.85 -20.45 3.33
N PHE A 185 2.29 -19.21 3.03
CA PHE A 185 2.60 -18.21 4.06
C PHE A 185 1.40 -17.91 4.96
N ILE A 186 0.23 -17.56 4.39
CA ILE A 186 -0.96 -17.19 5.16
C ILE A 186 -1.46 -18.34 6.04
N GLU A 187 -1.32 -19.58 5.58
CA GLU A 187 -1.80 -20.76 6.29
C GLU A 187 -0.82 -21.27 7.35
N THR A 188 0.48 -20.97 7.23
CA THR A 188 1.50 -21.63 8.06
C THR A 188 2.38 -20.71 8.89
N GLU A 189 2.54 -19.42 8.49
CA GLU A 189 3.35 -18.50 9.28
C GLU A 189 2.64 -18.18 10.60
N PRO A 190 3.25 -18.50 11.74
CA PRO A 190 2.63 -18.26 13.03
C PRO A 190 2.61 -16.77 13.36
N ILE A 191 1.46 -16.28 13.79
CA ILE A 191 1.27 -14.94 14.31
C ILE A 191 0.61 -14.99 15.68
N ILE A 192 0.81 -13.95 16.47
CA ILE A 192 0.05 -13.77 17.71
C ILE A 192 -1.32 -13.19 17.39
N LEU A 193 -2.33 -13.62 18.14
CA LEU A 193 -3.71 -13.13 18.06
C LEU A 193 -4.06 -12.38 19.36
N PRO A 194 -3.86 -11.04 19.37
CA PRO A 194 -4.15 -10.24 20.56
C PRO A 194 -5.67 -10.07 20.77
N PRO A 195 -6.10 -9.55 21.94
CA PRO A 195 -7.49 -9.19 22.16
C PRO A 195 -8.02 -8.26 21.07
N VAL A 196 -9.25 -8.51 20.61
CA VAL A 196 -9.86 -7.78 19.49
C VAL A 196 -9.95 -6.28 19.76
N GLU A 197 -10.24 -5.90 21.01
CA GLU A 197 -10.36 -4.50 21.40
C GLU A 197 -9.04 -3.73 21.20
N LEU A 198 -7.90 -4.38 21.48
CA LEU A 198 -6.57 -3.78 21.27
C LEU A 198 -6.26 -3.64 19.77
N VAL A 199 -6.69 -4.60 18.96
CA VAL A 199 -6.53 -4.56 17.49
C VAL A 199 -7.36 -3.43 16.92
N GLU A 200 -8.62 -3.27 17.33
CA GLU A 200 -9.52 -2.20 16.88
C GLU A 200 -9.00 -0.81 17.29
N GLU A 201 -8.44 -0.66 18.50
CA GLU A 201 -7.83 0.59 18.94
C GLU A 201 -6.62 0.96 18.07
N PHE A 202 -5.77 -0.02 17.77
CA PHE A 202 -4.63 0.17 16.89
C PHE A 202 -5.06 0.50 15.45
N ASP A 203 -6.09 -0.18 14.92
CA ASP A 203 -6.63 0.08 13.60
C ASP A 203 -7.13 1.53 13.47
N ALA A 204 -7.91 1.99 14.44
CA ALA A 204 -8.41 3.37 14.50
C ALA A 204 -7.28 4.41 14.59
N PHE A 205 -6.27 4.15 15.42
CA PHE A 205 -5.07 4.99 15.51
C PHE A 205 -4.36 5.08 14.16
N CYS A 206 -4.10 3.95 13.51
CA CYS A 206 -3.40 3.91 12.23
C CYS A 206 -4.16 4.60 11.11
N HIS A 207 -5.50 4.50 11.07
CA HIS A 207 -6.30 5.23 10.10
C HIS A 207 -6.08 6.73 10.20
N SER A 208 -6.00 7.30 11.42
CA SER A 208 -5.71 8.73 11.60
C SER A 208 -4.31 9.12 11.10
N VAL A 209 -3.32 8.25 11.28
CA VAL A 209 -1.96 8.44 10.75
C VAL A 209 -1.96 8.41 9.23
N PHE A 210 -2.66 7.46 8.62
CA PHE A 210 -2.78 7.34 7.16
C PHE A 210 -3.48 8.56 6.54
N ASP A 211 -4.51 9.10 7.17
CA ASP A 211 -5.16 10.33 6.70
C ASP A 211 -4.17 11.49 6.61
N VAL A 212 -3.29 11.65 7.60
CA VAL A 212 -2.23 12.67 7.55
C VAL A 212 -1.22 12.36 6.44
N ILE A 213 -0.79 11.10 6.28
CA ILE A 213 0.14 10.68 5.23
C ILE A 213 -0.42 11.01 3.84
N PHE A 214 -1.69 10.70 3.58
CA PHE A 214 -2.33 10.98 2.29
C PHE A 214 -2.61 12.46 2.07
N ALA A 215 -2.96 13.22 3.11
CA ALA A 215 -3.09 14.66 3.04
C ALA A 215 -1.77 15.33 2.65
N ASN A 216 -0.66 14.93 3.28
CA ASN A 216 0.68 15.38 2.94
C ASN A 216 1.06 15.01 1.49
N GLY A 217 0.74 13.79 1.04
CA GLY A 217 0.96 13.35 -0.33
C GLY A 217 0.21 14.20 -1.37
N LEU A 218 -1.05 14.53 -1.08
CA LEU A 218 -1.84 15.42 -1.93
C LEU A 218 -1.27 16.84 -1.97
N GLN A 219 -0.81 17.35 -0.83
CA GLN A 219 -0.16 18.65 -0.77
C GLN A 219 1.15 18.66 -1.58
N ASN A 220 1.96 17.60 -1.48
CA ASN A 220 3.17 17.45 -2.27
C ASN A 220 2.89 17.45 -3.78
N GLU A 221 1.83 16.78 -4.23
CA GLU A 221 1.43 16.78 -5.64
C GLU A 221 1.04 18.19 -6.10
N LYS A 222 0.25 18.92 -5.31
CA LYS A 222 -0.11 20.31 -5.62
C LYS A 222 1.11 21.23 -5.73
N LEU A 223 2.04 21.12 -4.75
CA LEU A 223 3.27 21.91 -4.76
C LEU A 223 4.18 21.56 -5.94
N ALA A 224 4.27 20.28 -6.31
CA ALA A 224 5.03 19.84 -7.47
C ALA A 224 4.44 20.41 -8.78
N ASN A 225 3.11 20.35 -8.94
CA ASN A 225 2.42 20.90 -10.10
C ASN A 225 2.60 22.43 -10.19
N MET A 226 2.51 23.15 -9.07
CA MET A 226 2.77 24.59 -9.03
C MET A 226 4.23 24.91 -9.41
N ARG A 227 5.20 24.21 -8.85
CA ARG A 227 6.61 24.36 -9.22
C ARG A 227 6.82 24.17 -10.72
N ASP A 228 6.29 23.07 -11.27
CA ASP A 228 6.49 22.70 -12.68
C ASP A 228 5.80 23.68 -13.64
N ALA A 229 4.70 24.33 -13.21
CA ALA A 229 4.04 25.40 -13.95
C ALA A 229 4.79 26.74 -13.87
N LEU A 230 5.38 27.07 -12.72
CA LEU A 230 6.00 28.37 -12.48
C LEU A 230 7.48 28.42 -12.93
N LEU A 231 8.22 27.32 -12.76
CA LEU A 231 9.65 27.29 -13.03
C LEU A 231 10.03 27.70 -14.47
N PRO A 232 9.34 27.22 -15.54
CA PRO A 232 9.64 27.67 -16.90
C PRO A 232 9.39 29.18 -17.09
N LYS A 233 8.35 29.74 -16.46
CA LYS A 233 7.98 31.15 -16.56
C LYS A 233 8.96 32.07 -15.84
N LEU A 234 9.47 31.60 -14.70
CA LEU A 234 10.56 32.29 -14.01
C LEU A 234 11.87 32.28 -14.81
N MET A 235 12.20 31.12 -15.40
CA MET A 235 13.41 30.98 -16.21
C MET A 235 13.38 31.77 -17.50
N SER A 236 12.19 31.96 -18.10
CA SER A 236 12.01 32.77 -19.30
C SER A 236 11.89 34.28 -19.03
N GLY A 237 11.80 34.71 -17.79
CA GLY A 237 11.56 36.10 -17.41
C GLY A 237 10.10 36.56 -17.63
N GLU A 238 9.17 35.65 -17.94
CA GLU A 238 7.73 35.94 -18.03
C GLU A 238 7.15 36.41 -16.68
N ILE A 239 7.69 35.88 -15.59
CA ILE A 239 7.37 36.32 -14.22
C ILE A 239 8.60 37.03 -13.66
N ASP A 240 8.46 38.32 -13.38
CA ASP A 240 9.48 39.11 -12.70
C ASP A 240 9.32 38.95 -11.18
N VAL A 241 10.41 38.64 -10.49
CA VAL A 241 10.48 38.47 -9.05
C VAL A 241 11.48 39.42 -8.38
N SER A 242 11.97 40.41 -9.11
CA SER A 242 12.97 41.37 -8.62
C SER A 242 12.48 42.18 -7.40
N ASP A 243 11.17 42.34 -7.25
CA ASP A 243 10.56 43.09 -6.15
C ASP A 243 10.13 42.22 -4.96
N LEU A 244 10.44 40.89 -4.96
CA LEU A 244 10.13 40.02 -3.85
C LEU A 244 11.29 40.01 -2.83
N ASP A 245 10.97 40.47 -1.62
CA ASP A 245 11.84 40.24 -0.45
C ASP A 245 11.87 38.76 -0.10
N LEU A 246 13.00 38.08 -0.30
CA LEU A 246 13.24 36.65 -0.04
C LEU A 246 13.92 36.42 1.31
#